data_499ce87d0585a410e431d7b9b706a780
#
_entry.id   499ce87d0585a410e431d7b9b706a780
#
_cell.length_a   1.000
_cell.length_b   1.000
_cell.length_c   1.000
_cell.angle_alpha   90.00
_cell.angle_beta   90.00
_cell.angle_gamma   90.00
#
_symmetry.space_group_name_H-M   'P 1'
#
loop_
_entity.id
_entity.type
_entity.pdbx_description
1 polymer ?
#
loop_
_entity_poly.entity_id
_entity_poly.type
_entity_poly.pdbx_seq_one_letter_code
_entity_poly.pdbx_strand_id
1 'polypeptide(L)' 'DTDLAIRGASFERFEEYDQQIRREYQFVPLPVYRQKRRQVLEGFLARGRIYTTASYFDAFEQQARANLARAIDRLG' A
#
# COMPACT_ATOMS: atom_id res chain seq x y z
N ASP A 1 14.53 0.83 4.33
CA ASP A 1 14.13 0.86 2.94
C ASP A 1 13.02 1.88 2.71
N THR A 2 13.22 2.75 1.74
CA THR A 2 12.31 3.86 1.46
C THR A 2 10.89 3.39 1.12
N ASP A 3 10.78 2.33 0.31
CA ASP A 3 9.47 1.81 -0.10
C ASP A 3 8.69 1.24 1.09
N LEU A 4 9.38 0.57 1.99
CA LEU A 4 8.74 0.03 3.20
C LEU A 4 8.29 1.16 4.12
N ALA A 5 9.11 2.19 4.27
CA ALA A 5 8.78 3.32 5.12
C ALA A 5 7.54 4.07 4.62
N ILE A 6 7.36 4.18 3.30
CA ILE A 6 6.20 4.86 2.72
C ILE A 6 4.90 4.13 3.05
N ARG A 7 4.91 2.79 3.09
CA ARG A 7 3.70 2.04 3.42
C ARG A 7 3.19 2.34 4.82
N GLY A 8 4.11 2.63 5.76
CA GLY A 8 3.77 2.98 7.13
C GLY A 8 3.72 4.48 7.40
N ALA A 9 3.81 5.31 6.37
CA ALA A 9 3.71 6.75 6.51
C ALA A 9 2.28 7.18 6.80
N SER A 10 2.07 8.48 7.04
CA SER A 10 0.72 9.00 7.22
C SER A 10 -0.16 8.66 6.01
N PHE A 11 -1.48 8.60 6.23
CA PHE A 11 -2.42 8.27 5.15
C PHE A 11 -2.25 9.22 3.95
N GLU A 12 -2.07 10.50 4.20
CA GLU A 12 -1.91 11.48 3.14
C GLU A 12 -0.68 11.21 2.28
N ARG A 13 0.43 10.87 2.93
CA ARG A 13 1.68 10.56 2.22
C ARG A 13 1.56 9.28 1.42
N PHE A 14 0.93 8.26 1.99
CA PHE A 14 0.69 7.01 1.29
C PHE A 14 -0.22 7.22 0.09
N GLU A 15 -1.24 8.07 0.22
CA GLU A 15 -2.15 8.36 -0.87
C GLU A 15 -1.44 9.05 -2.04
N GLU A 16 -0.53 9.98 -1.77
CA GLU A 16 0.29 10.60 -2.80
C GLU A 16 1.10 9.55 -3.57
N TYR A 17 1.72 8.64 -2.85
CA TYR A 17 2.49 7.57 -3.43
C TYR A 17 1.62 6.69 -4.32
N ASP A 18 0.45 6.32 -3.86
CA ASP A 18 -0.48 5.49 -4.61
C ASP A 18 -0.96 6.19 -5.89
N GLN A 19 -1.21 7.48 -5.83
CA GLN A 19 -1.58 8.27 -7.00
C GLN A 19 -0.44 8.35 -8.02
N GLN A 20 0.80 8.44 -7.58
CA GLN A 20 1.95 8.42 -8.47
C GLN A 20 2.06 7.10 -9.21
N ILE A 21 1.84 6.00 -8.52
CA ILE A 21 1.83 4.67 -9.15
C ILE A 21 0.73 4.60 -10.20
N ARG A 22 -0.45 5.12 -9.89
CA ARG A 22 -1.55 5.13 -10.84
C ARG A 22 -1.21 5.91 -12.11
N ARG A 23 -0.51 7.02 -11.98
CA ARG A 23 -0.06 7.80 -13.15
C ARG A 23 0.91 7.02 -14.01
N GLU A 24 1.82 6.29 -13.39
CA GLU A 24 2.80 5.48 -14.12
C GLU A 24 2.12 4.37 -14.93
N TYR A 25 0.98 3.89 -14.47
CA TYR A 25 0.22 2.82 -15.14
C TYR A 25 -1.06 3.31 -15.77
N GLN A 26 -1.14 4.60 -16.12
CA GLN A 26 -2.35 5.17 -16.73
C GLN A 26 -2.71 4.55 -18.07
N PHE A 27 -1.74 3.93 -18.74
CA PHE A 27 -1.98 3.22 -20.02
C PHE A 27 -2.69 1.88 -19.81
N VAL A 28 -2.79 1.38 -18.58
CA VAL A 28 -3.47 0.13 -18.27
C VAL A 28 -4.96 0.42 -18.09
N PRO A 29 -5.87 -0.36 -18.70
CA PRO A 29 -7.30 -0.18 -18.47
C PRO A 29 -7.65 -0.22 -16.99
N LEU A 30 -8.52 0.68 -16.56
CA LEU A 30 -8.82 0.85 -15.15
C LEU A 30 -9.27 -0.43 -14.44
N PRO A 31 -10.16 -1.27 -15.02
CA PRO A 31 -10.55 -2.51 -14.35
C PRO A 31 -9.37 -3.47 -14.12
N VAL A 32 -8.45 -3.53 -15.09
CA VAL A 32 -7.25 -4.37 -14.98
C VAL A 32 -6.32 -3.82 -13.90
N TYR A 33 -6.11 -2.51 -13.90
CA TYR A 33 -5.28 -1.86 -12.89
C TYR A 33 -5.81 -2.11 -11.48
N ARG A 34 -7.11 -1.94 -11.27
CA ARG A 34 -7.73 -2.15 -9.97
C ARG A 34 -7.53 -3.57 -9.47
N GLN A 35 -7.75 -4.55 -10.33
CA GLN A 35 -7.60 -5.96 -9.97
C GLN A 35 -6.16 -6.29 -9.58
N LYS A 36 -5.20 -5.86 -10.38
CA LYS A 36 -3.78 -6.12 -10.14
C LYS A 36 -3.31 -5.41 -8.87
N ARG A 37 -3.68 -4.15 -8.71
CA ARG A 37 -3.28 -3.38 -7.54
C ARG A 37 -3.86 -3.97 -6.26
N ARG A 38 -5.12 -4.39 -6.31
CA ARG A 38 -5.77 -5.04 -5.19
C ARG A 38 -5.03 -6.30 -4.76
N GLN A 39 -4.63 -7.14 -5.71
CA GLN A 39 -3.87 -8.34 -5.41
C GLN A 39 -2.56 -8.03 -4.70
N VAL A 40 -1.85 -7.00 -5.13
CA VAL A 40 -0.60 -6.59 -4.49
C VAL A 40 -0.84 -6.15 -3.04
N LEU A 41 -1.84 -5.30 -2.84
CA LEU A 41 -2.15 -4.77 -1.51
C LEU A 41 -2.65 -5.87 -0.57
N GLU A 42 -3.52 -6.75 -1.05
CA GLU A 42 -4.00 -7.88 -0.26
C GLU A 42 -2.87 -8.84 0.09
N GLY A 43 -1.90 -9.02 -0.81
CA GLY A 43 -0.73 -9.84 -0.54
C GLY A 43 0.07 -9.32 0.66
N PHE A 44 0.21 -8.02 0.80
CA PHE A 44 0.88 -7.44 1.96
C PHE A 44 0.07 -7.64 3.25
N LEU A 45 -1.25 -7.46 3.18
CA LEU A 45 -2.10 -7.66 4.36
C LEU A 45 -2.15 -9.13 4.80
N ALA A 46 -2.01 -10.06 3.87
CA ALA A 46 -2.03 -11.49 4.18
C ALA A 46 -0.78 -11.94 4.94
N ARG A 47 0.29 -11.14 4.91
CA ARG A 47 1.49 -11.45 5.67
C ARG A 47 1.23 -11.31 7.16
N GLY A 48 1.83 -12.17 7.97
CA GLY A 48 1.78 -12.03 9.43
C GLY A 48 2.44 -10.74 9.89
N ARG A 49 3.52 -10.32 9.17
CA ARG A 49 4.22 -9.07 9.44
C ARG A 49 4.61 -8.44 8.11
N ILE A 50 4.32 -7.14 7.97
CA ILE A 50 4.74 -6.37 6.80
C ILE A 50 6.22 -6.02 6.92
N TYR A 51 6.66 -5.65 8.13
CA TYR A 51 8.04 -5.30 8.41
C TYR A 51 8.72 -6.39 9.21
N THR A 52 9.96 -6.72 8.84
CA THR A 52 10.71 -7.79 9.49
C THR A 52 11.57 -7.29 10.65
N THR A 53 11.99 -6.03 10.63
CA THR A 53 12.76 -5.45 11.74
C THR A 53 11.82 -4.98 12.84
N ALA A 54 12.22 -5.19 14.10
CA ALA A 54 11.38 -4.82 15.23
C ALA A 54 11.08 -3.33 15.29
N SER A 55 12.06 -2.48 14.97
CA SER A 55 11.86 -1.04 15.02
C SER A 55 10.86 -0.56 13.98
N TYR A 56 10.92 -1.07 12.75
CA TYR A 56 9.94 -0.74 11.74
C TYR A 56 8.57 -1.32 12.06
N PHE A 57 8.53 -2.52 12.59
CA PHE A 57 7.27 -3.14 12.99
C PHE A 57 6.56 -2.28 14.03
N ASP A 58 7.27 -1.89 15.10
CA ASP A 58 6.68 -1.10 16.16
C ASP A 58 6.22 0.28 15.68
N ALA A 59 7.00 0.89 14.79
CA ALA A 59 6.72 2.26 14.35
C ALA A 59 5.64 2.32 13.25
N PHE A 60 5.59 1.36 12.34
CA PHE A 60 4.85 1.52 11.09
C PHE A 60 3.83 0.42 10.79
N GLU A 61 3.88 -0.72 11.48
CA GLU A 61 3.06 -1.87 11.08
C GLU A 61 1.56 -1.56 11.09
N GLN A 62 1.06 -0.96 12.16
CA GLN A 62 -0.37 -0.66 12.28
C GLN A 62 -0.80 0.37 11.26
N GLN A 63 0.01 1.41 11.08
CA GLN A 63 -0.30 2.45 10.09
C GLN A 63 -0.27 1.89 8.67
N ALA A 64 0.70 1.02 8.37
CA ALA A 64 0.78 0.38 7.07
C ALA A 64 -0.46 -0.47 6.78
N ARG A 65 -0.91 -1.25 7.75
CA ARG A 65 -2.11 -2.06 7.58
C ARG A 65 -3.35 -1.20 7.37
N ALA A 66 -3.47 -0.11 8.10
CA ALA A 66 -4.58 0.83 7.92
C ALA A 66 -4.55 1.45 6.52
N ASN A 67 -3.37 1.88 6.07
CA ASN A 67 -3.20 2.49 4.76
C ASN A 67 -3.57 1.51 3.65
N LEU A 68 -3.10 0.27 3.75
CA LEU A 68 -3.39 -0.77 2.76
C LEU A 68 -4.88 -1.10 2.71
N ALA A 69 -5.51 -1.22 3.88
CA ALA A 69 -6.93 -1.51 3.95
C ALA A 69 -7.76 -0.40 3.31
N ARG A 70 -7.41 0.86 3.56
CA ARG A 70 -8.10 1.99 2.95
C ARG A 70 -7.91 2.04 1.44
N ALA A 71 -6.69 1.75 0.98
CA ALA A 71 -6.40 1.72 -0.45
C ALA A 71 -7.21 0.64 -1.16
N ILE A 72 -7.32 -0.55 -0.58
CA ILE A 72 -8.13 -1.63 -1.13
C ILE A 72 -9.59 -1.22 -1.20
N ASP A 73 -10.10 -0.62 -0.14
CA ASP A 73 -11.49 -0.16 -0.08
C ASP A 73 -11.80 0.86 -1.18
N ARG A 74 -10.85 1.75 -1.46
CA ARG A 74 -10.99 2.75 -2.52
C ARG A 74 -10.96 2.15 -3.92
N LEU A 75 -10.28 1.05 -4.09
CA LEU A 75 -10.24 0.36 -5.38
C LEU A 75 -11.58 -0.30 -5.72
N GLY A 76 -12.32 -0.56 -4.73
CA GLY A 76 -13.60 -1.03 -4.89
C GLY A 76 -14.32 -1.97 -4.94
#